data_a55fe0892f553257a1dc250f8a7f5e51
#
_entry.id   a55fe0892f553257a1dc250f8a7f5e51
#
_cell.length_a   1.000
_cell.length_b   1.000
_cell.length_c   1.000
_cell.angle_alpha   90.00
_cell.angle_beta   90.00
_cell.angle_gamma   90.00
#
_symmetry.space_group_name_H-M   'P 1'
#
loop_
_entity.id
_entity.type
_entity.pdbx_description
1 polymer ?
#
loop_
_entity_poly.entity_id
_entity_poly.type
_entity_poly.pdbx_seq_one_letter_code
_entity_poly.pdbx_strand_id
1 'polypeptide(L)'
;MFARVLGFGCTLVLSGALAAEEQIIEVTPSSSGRLYANYTFGDCCDLDSFTSFANPISTKNCGTIGGYCSDGRAVANWVFELPELPVGAELLSVRFKVNRQSGSSGSGTLYLKEAYSSALGTSSASQVFNSASHSQSVYFTGTMAHSFAIPVSDFLSASQLPFISVAIYRSSTLSMMNGGSYVPTLEFTYESGPPCDGDLNDDGVVDGSDLAQILAYWGQSNEAYDLDGDGSVGATDLAIVLGRWGYCPE
;
A
#
# COMPACT_ATOMS: atom_id res chain seq x y z
N MET A 1 -20.40 53.68 -40.92
CA MET A 1 -20.78 52.42 -41.54
C MET A 1 -19.74 51.37 -41.16
N PHE A 2 -19.97 50.64 -40.08
CA PHE A 2 -18.97 49.69 -39.50
C PHE A 2 -19.26 48.29 -40.01
N ALA A 3 -18.30 47.74 -40.71
CA ALA A 3 -18.31 46.33 -41.09
C ALA A 3 -17.82 45.46 -39.94
N ARG A 4 -18.67 44.56 -39.42
CA ARG A 4 -18.29 43.48 -38.51
C ARG A 4 -17.70 42.32 -39.30
N VAL A 5 -16.43 42.02 -39.06
CA VAL A 5 -15.82 40.77 -39.48
C VAL A 5 -16.17 39.73 -38.43
N LEU A 6 -16.95 38.74 -38.82
CA LEU A 6 -17.20 37.53 -38.04
C LEU A 6 -15.99 36.61 -38.22
N GLY A 7 -15.13 36.53 -37.20
CA GLY A 7 -14.08 35.55 -37.12
C GLY A 7 -14.69 34.20 -36.71
N PHE A 8 -14.66 33.22 -37.62
CA PHE A 8 -14.86 31.81 -37.27
C PHE A 8 -13.63 31.35 -36.50
N GLY A 9 -13.76 31.29 -35.18
CA GLY A 9 -12.81 30.58 -34.33
C GLY A 9 -12.94 29.09 -34.55
N CYS A 10 -11.97 28.50 -35.26
CA CYS A 10 -11.79 27.07 -35.28
C CYS A 10 -11.29 26.68 -33.89
N THR A 11 -12.17 26.16 -33.03
CA THR A 11 -11.77 25.53 -31.77
C THR A 11 -11.09 24.22 -32.14
N LEU A 12 -9.77 24.22 -32.06
CA LEU A 12 -8.98 23.00 -32.09
C LEU A 12 -9.33 22.23 -30.81
N VAL A 13 -10.18 21.24 -30.92
CA VAL A 13 -10.33 20.25 -29.86
C VAL A 13 -9.06 19.41 -29.90
N LEU A 14 -8.09 19.81 -29.07
CA LEU A 14 -7.02 18.91 -28.71
C LEU A 14 -7.69 17.75 -27.97
N SER A 15 -7.76 16.60 -28.62
CA SER A 15 -7.94 15.33 -27.94
C SER A 15 -6.70 15.13 -27.07
N GLY A 16 -6.69 15.72 -25.88
CA GLY A 16 -5.74 15.39 -24.87
C GLY A 16 -6.05 13.95 -24.48
N ALA A 17 -5.11 13.02 -24.73
CA ALA A 17 -5.09 11.81 -23.93
C ALA A 17 -5.19 12.26 -22.48
N LEU A 18 -6.23 11.80 -21.76
CA LEU A 18 -6.28 11.98 -20.32
C LEU A 18 -4.98 11.41 -19.79
N ALA A 19 -4.16 12.27 -19.20
CA ALA A 19 -2.97 11.81 -18.51
C ALA A 19 -3.44 10.88 -17.41
N ALA A 20 -2.82 9.71 -17.31
CA ALA A 20 -3.07 8.80 -16.21
C ALA A 20 -2.93 9.58 -14.89
N GLU A 21 -3.93 9.48 -14.03
CA GLU A 21 -3.97 10.23 -12.79
C GLU A 21 -3.30 9.41 -11.68
N GLU A 22 -2.31 10.00 -11.02
CA GLU A 22 -1.69 9.38 -9.84
C GLU A 22 -2.73 9.29 -8.71
N GLN A 23 -2.93 8.08 -8.21
CA GLN A 23 -3.80 7.78 -7.08
C GLN A 23 -2.97 7.33 -5.87
N ILE A 24 -3.47 7.61 -4.67
CA ILE A 24 -2.79 7.25 -3.43
C ILE A 24 -3.74 6.46 -2.54
N ILE A 25 -3.28 5.27 -2.11
CA ILE A 25 -3.96 4.47 -1.10
C ILE A 25 -3.06 4.40 0.14
N GLU A 26 -3.61 4.69 1.32
CA GLU A 26 -2.93 4.46 2.60
C GLU A 26 -3.61 3.33 3.36
N VAL A 27 -2.81 2.35 3.77
CA VAL A 27 -3.27 1.18 4.52
C VAL A 27 -2.69 1.23 5.93
N THR A 28 -3.54 1.03 6.93
CA THR A 28 -3.14 0.87 8.33
C THR A 28 -2.91 -0.60 8.66
N PRO A 29 -2.05 -0.92 9.66
CA PRO A 29 -1.77 -2.31 9.97
C PRO A 29 -2.98 -3.02 10.59
N SER A 30 -3.24 -4.24 10.14
CA SER A 30 -4.24 -5.15 10.71
C SER A 30 -3.81 -5.65 12.08
N SER A 31 -2.50 -5.78 12.30
CA SER A 31 -1.92 -6.11 13.60
C SER A 31 -0.52 -5.52 13.76
N SER A 32 -0.10 -5.37 15.00
CA SER A 32 1.19 -4.81 15.35
C SER A 32 1.67 -5.34 16.69
N GLY A 33 2.96 -5.29 16.93
CA GLY A 33 3.50 -5.69 18.20
C GLY A 33 5.01 -5.64 18.28
N ARG A 34 5.52 -5.96 19.45
CA ARG A 34 6.95 -6.01 19.74
C ARG A 34 7.37 -7.45 19.99
N LEU A 35 8.27 -7.95 19.16
CA LEU A 35 9.03 -9.17 19.42
C LEU A 35 10.24 -8.83 20.28
N TYR A 36 10.49 -9.55 21.35
CA TYR A 36 11.59 -9.27 22.27
C TYR A 36 12.16 -10.55 22.86
N ALA A 37 13.41 -10.47 23.32
CA ALA A 37 14.05 -11.51 24.09
C ALA A 37 13.67 -11.37 25.57
N ASN A 38 13.24 -12.46 26.20
CA ASN A 38 13.12 -12.53 27.64
C ASN A 38 14.48 -12.63 28.31
N TYR A 39 14.54 -12.17 29.57
CA TYR A 39 15.74 -12.35 30.41
C TYR A 39 15.87 -13.81 30.84
N THR A 40 16.48 -14.64 30.02
CA THR A 40 16.86 -15.99 30.38
C THR A 40 18.37 -16.06 30.65
N PHE A 41 18.76 -16.83 31.64
CA PHE A 41 20.17 -16.96 32.01
C PHE A 41 20.91 -17.66 30.84
N GLY A 42 21.84 -16.92 30.21
CA GLY A 42 22.74 -17.43 29.19
C GLY A 42 22.41 -17.05 27.73
N ASP A 43 21.17 -16.74 27.40
CA ASP A 43 20.78 -16.37 26.03
C ASP A 43 19.71 -15.27 26.02
N CYS A 44 20.15 -14.03 26.14
CA CYS A 44 19.28 -12.84 26.19
C CYS A 44 18.99 -12.21 24.83
N CYS A 45 19.46 -12.82 23.77
CA CYS A 45 19.32 -12.29 22.43
C CYS A 45 18.32 -13.05 21.56
N ASP A 46 17.83 -14.18 22.05
CA ASP A 46 16.78 -14.95 21.38
C ASP A 46 15.42 -14.24 21.48
N LEU A 47 14.78 -14.08 20.33
CA LEU A 47 13.49 -13.43 20.22
C LEU A 47 12.38 -14.46 20.47
N ASP A 48 12.00 -14.65 21.73
CA ASP A 48 11.10 -15.72 22.20
C ASP A 48 9.74 -15.23 22.69
N SER A 49 9.54 -13.92 22.78
CA SER A 49 8.35 -13.33 23.34
C SER A 49 7.76 -12.24 22.46
N PHE A 50 6.43 -12.14 22.45
CA PHE A 50 5.71 -11.17 21.64
C PHE A 50 4.63 -10.46 22.47
N THR A 51 4.58 -9.13 22.35
CA THR A 51 3.50 -8.30 22.90
C THR A 51 2.74 -7.64 21.78
N SER A 52 1.46 -7.99 21.62
CA SER A 52 0.57 -7.38 20.63
C SER A 52 0.15 -5.97 21.03
N PHE A 53 -0.16 -5.15 20.03
CA PHE A 53 -0.73 -3.80 20.18
C PHE A 53 0.04 -2.87 21.13
N ALA A 54 1.36 -3.07 21.26
CA ALA A 54 2.20 -2.17 22.05
C ALA A 54 2.13 -0.73 21.49
N ASN A 55 1.95 0.24 22.36
CA ASN A 55 2.01 1.65 22.02
C ASN A 55 2.72 2.43 23.16
N PRO A 56 3.92 2.94 22.95
CA PRO A 56 4.72 2.86 21.72
C PRO A 56 5.30 1.47 21.46
N ILE A 57 5.60 1.18 20.19
CA ILE A 57 6.43 0.04 19.81
C ILE A 57 7.89 0.47 19.81
N SER A 58 8.78 -0.32 20.43
CA SER A 58 10.19 0.02 20.53
C SER A 58 11.12 -1.07 20.03
N THR A 59 12.27 -0.64 19.53
CA THR A 59 13.43 -1.49 19.23
C THR A 59 14.46 -1.38 20.34
N LYS A 60 15.25 -2.43 20.51
CA LYS A 60 16.34 -2.46 21.49
C LYS A 60 17.45 -3.39 21.04
N ASN A 61 18.68 -3.10 21.41
CA ASN A 61 19.80 -3.98 21.15
C ASN A 61 19.92 -5.05 22.26
N CYS A 62 20.55 -6.14 21.90
CA CYS A 62 21.03 -7.13 22.85
C CYS A 62 22.27 -6.59 23.58
N GLY A 63 22.25 -6.64 24.90
CA GLY A 63 23.38 -6.21 25.74
C GLY A 63 23.67 -7.21 26.83
N THR A 64 24.95 -7.42 27.12
CA THR A 64 25.41 -8.25 28.26
C THR A 64 26.39 -7.48 29.13
N ILE A 65 26.24 -7.60 30.44
CA ILE A 65 27.16 -7.05 31.41
C ILE A 65 27.58 -8.19 32.34
N GLY A 66 28.89 -8.52 32.37
CA GLY A 66 29.42 -9.57 33.23
C GLY A 66 28.83 -10.96 33.01
N GLY A 67 28.43 -11.28 31.79
CA GLY A 67 27.79 -12.57 31.44
C GLY A 67 26.27 -12.62 31.71
N TYR A 68 25.68 -11.52 32.20
CA TYR A 68 24.23 -11.41 32.40
C TYR A 68 23.61 -10.51 31.34
N CYS A 69 22.37 -10.80 30.98
CA CYS A 69 21.60 -9.94 30.09
C CYS A 69 21.33 -8.59 30.75
N SER A 70 21.94 -7.51 30.23
CA SER A 70 21.62 -6.16 30.68
C SER A 70 20.39 -5.60 30.00
N ASP A 71 20.16 -6.00 28.75
CA ASP A 71 19.09 -5.54 27.90
C ASP A 71 18.68 -6.62 26.89
N GLY A 72 17.39 -6.88 26.76
CA GLY A 72 16.86 -7.79 25.76
C GLY A 72 16.73 -7.14 24.37
N ARG A 73 16.96 -7.91 23.31
CA ARG A 73 16.70 -7.49 21.93
C ARG A 73 15.21 -7.24 21.71
N ALA A 74 14.86 -6.21 20.96
CA ALA A 74 13.47 -5.95 20.59
C ALA A 74 13.37 -5.48 19.13
N VAL A 75 12.34 -5.98 18.46
CA VAL A 75 12.01 -5.68 17.07
C VAL A 75 10.55 -5.22 17.01
N ALA A 76 10.31 -4.10 16.35
CA ALA A 76 8.96 -3.61 16.10
C ALA A 76 8.39 -4.26 14.84
N ASN A 77 7.15 -4.71 14.89
CA ASN A 77 6.51 -5.45 13.79
C ASN A 77 5.09 -4.94 13.54
N TRP A 78 4.70 -4.93 12.25
CA TRP A 78 3.36 -4.62 11.75
C TRP A 78 3.00 -5.55 10.63
N VAL A 79 1.72 -5.90 10.48
CA VAL A 79 1.17 -6.62 9.34
C VAL A 79 0.13 -5.75 8.68
N PHE A 80 0.21 -5.63 7.38
CA PHE A 80 -0.71 -4.88 6.53
C PHE A 80 -1.42 -5.83 5.59
N GLU A 81 -2.71 -5.63 5.42
CA GLU A 81 -3.48 -6.22 4.33
C GLU A 81 -3.21 -5.40 3.08
N LEU A 82 -2.90 -6.08 1.97
CA LEU A 82 -2.60 -5.38 0.73
C LEU A 82 -3.89 -4.93 0.05
N PRO A 83 -3.94 -3.68 -0.45
CA PRO A 83 -5.10 -3.22 -1.20
C PRO A 83 -5.14 -3.92 -2.56
N GLU A 84 -6.33 -4.19 -3.05
CA GLU A 84 -6.55 -4.52 -4.44
C GLU A 84 -6.41 -3.24 -5.26
N LEU A 85 -5.46 -3.23 -6.20
CA LEU A 85 -5.33 -2.13 -7.16
C LEU A 85 -6.28 -2.37 -8.33
N PRO A 86 -6.78 -1.30 -8.97
CA PRO A 86 -7.57 -1.42 -10.19
C PRO A 86 -6.82 -2.22 -11.26
N VAL A 87 -7.57 -2.90 -12.12
CA VAL A 87 -7.00 -3.64 -13.24
C VAL A 87 -6.23 -2.69 -14.16
N GLY A 88 -5.06 -3.11 -14.61
CA GLY A 88 -4.16 -2.28 -15.42
C GLY A 88 -3.47 -1.14 -14.67
N ALA A 89 -3.63 -1.05 -13.34
CA ALA A 89 -2.93 -0.04 -12.56
C ALA A 89 -1.44 -0.36 -12.43
N GLU A 90 -0.59 0.63 -12.68
CA GLU A 90 0.85 0.54 -12.48
C GLU A 90 1.24 1.09 -11.11
N LEU A 91 1.87 0.26 -10.29
CA LEU A 91 2.38 0.68 -8.98
C LEU A 91 3.66 1.50 -9.14
N LEU A 92 3.60 2.80 -8.84
CA LEU A 92 4.70 3.75 -9.00
C LEU A 92 5.61 3.82 -7.78
N SER A 93 5.03 3.81 -6.57
CA SER A 93 5.81 3.87 -5.34
C SER A 93 5.13 3.18 -4.17
N VAL A 94 5.95 2.67 -3.26
CA VAL A 94 5.52 2.16 -1.94
C VAL A 94 6.34 2.87 -0.86
N ARG A 95 5.67 3.36 0.18
CA ARG A 95 6.31 4.04 1.29
C ARG A 95 5.79 3.53 2.63
N PHE A 96 6.72 3.19 3.52
CA PHE A 96 6.37 2.94 4.91
C PHE A 96 6.51 4.22 5.73
N LYS A 97 5.42 4.68 6.31
CA LYS A 97 5.36 5.88 7.13
C LYS A 97 5.23 5.50 8.60
N VAL A 98 6.04 6.12 9.44
CA VAL A 98 6.05 5.85 10.89
C VAL A 98 6.45 7.10 11.68
N ASN A 99 5.84 7.30 12.83
CA ASN A 99 6.15 8.41 13.72
C ASN A 99 7.03 7.96 14.89
N ARG A 100 8.15 8.64 15.05
CA ARG A 100 9.05 8.43 16.17
C ARG A 100 8.51 9.16 17.41
N GLN A 101 8.48 8.49 18.55
CA GLN A 101 8.16 9.10 19.82
C GLN A 101 9.43 9.56 20.56
N SER A 102 10.44 8.69 20.62
CA SER A 102 11.69 8.95 21.32
C SER A 102 12.85 8.12 20.76
N GLY A 103 14.04 8.40 21.21
CA GLY A 103 15.27 7.76 20.78
C GLY A 103 16.21 8.73 20.06
N SER A 104 17.48 8.37 19.90
CA SER A 104 18.48 9.15 19.17
C SER A 104 18.31 9.02 17.67
N SER A 105 18.85 9.94 16.88
CA SER A 105 19.00 9.76 15.43
C SER A 105 19.98 8.62 15.12
N GLY A 106 19.83 7.97 13.99
CA GLY A 106 20.74 6.90 13.55
C GLY A 106 20.08 5.85 12.66
N SER A 107 20.92 4.93 12.17
CA SER A 107 20.51 3.88 11.26
C SER A 107 19.74 2.77 11.96
N GLY A 108 18.80 2.18 11.23
CA GLY A 108 18.09 0.96 11.52
C GLY A 108 17.96 0.12 10.27
N THR A 109 17.32 -1.02 10.37
CA THR A 109 17.00 -1.87 9.23
C THR A 109 15.49 -2.10 9.19
N LEU A 110 14.90 -1.90 8.03
CA LEU A 110 13.54 -2.25 7.69
C LEU A 110 13.56 -3.61 7.01
N TYR A 111 12.67 -4.49 7.39
CA TYR A 111 12.51 -5.85 6.86
C TYR A 111 11.11 -6.01 6.32
N LEU A 112 10.97 -6.72 5.20
CA LEU A 112 9.70 -7.10 4.59
C LEU A 112 9.63 -8.62 4.46
N LYS A 113 8.43 -9.16 4.66
CA LYS A 113 8.11 -10.55 4.39
C LYS A 113 6.61 -10.70 4.10
N GLU A 114 6.30 -11.54 3.14
CA GLU A 114 4.94 -12.00 2.93
C GLU A 114 4.36 -12.68 4.18
N ALA A 115 3.06 -12.55 4.39
CA ALA A 115 2.35 -13.15 5.51
C ALA A 115 1.05 -13.81 5.06
N TYR A 116 0.76 -14.99 5.64
CA TYR A 116 -0.46 -15.77 5.36
C TYR A 116 -1.66 -15.30 6.18
N SER A 117 -1.43 -14.45 7.17
CA SER A 117 -2.46 -14.05 8.13
C SER A 117 -2.19 -12.63 8.63
N SER A 118 -3.26 -11.92 8.92
CA SER A 118 -3.22 -10.62 9.59
C SER A 118 -2.72 -10.71 11.05
N ALA A 119 -2.71 -11.91 11.65
CA ALA A 119 -2.31 -12.09 13.04
C ALA A 119 -0.79 -12.17 13.21
N LEU A 120 -0.27 -11.40 14.16
CA LEU A 120 1.10 -11.50 14.63
C LEU A 120 1.19 -12.30 15.94
N GLY A 121 2.22 -13.12 16.01
CA GLY A 121 2.65 -13.82 17.22
C GLY A 121 4.16 -13.96 17.23
N THR A 122 4.71 -14.65 18.23
CA THR A 122 6.17 -14.84 18.37
C THR A 122 6.77 -15.46 17.10
N SER A 123 6.17 -16.53 16.58
CA SER A 123 6.69 -17.27 15.42
C SER A 123 6.65 -16.42 14.15
N SER A 124 5.51 -15.79 13.81
CA SER A 124 5.36 -14.98 12.60
C SER A 124 6.25 -13.74 12.63
N ALA A 125 6.29 -13.01 13.76
CA ALA A 125 7.15 -11.85 13.93
C ALA A 125 8.65 -12.22 13.87
N SER A 126 9.05 -13.36 14.42
CA SER A 126 10.43 -13.87 14.34
C SER A 126 10.81 -14.21 12.89
N GLN A 127 9.90 -14.77 12.09
CA GLN A 127 10.15 -15.06 10.69
C GLN A 127 10.42 -13.80 9.87
N VAL A 128 9.68 -12.71 10.11
CA VAL A 128 9.93 -11.42 9.41
C VAL A 128 11.36 -10.96 9.63
N PHE A 129 11.86 -11.08 10.85
CA PHE A 129 13.21 -10.62 11.19
C PHE A 129 14.31 -11.59 10.70
N ASN A 130 14.12 -12.91 10.88
CA ASN A 130 15.16 -13.90 10.64
C ASN A 130 15.23 -14.39 9.18
N SER A 131 14.12 -14.27 8.43
CA SER A 131 14.03 -14.77 7.04
C SER A 131 13.25 -13.79 6.15
N ALA A 132 13.55 -12.49 6.26
CA ALA A 132 12.96 -11.47 5.42
C ALA A 132 13.15 -11.75 3.93
N SER A 133 12.13 -11.46 3.12
CA SER A 133 12.24 -11.50 1.66
C SER A 133 13.02 -10.30 1.13
N HIS A 134 12.94 -9.17 1.84
CA HIS A 134 13.71 -7.96 1.57
C HIS A 134 14.16 -7.29 2.86
N SER A 135 15.32 -6.63 2.83
CA SER A 135 15.79 -5.77 3.92
C SER A 135 16.56 -4.57 3.39
N GLN A 136 16.32 -3.41 4.00
CA GLN A 136 17.02 -2.17 3.63
C GLN A 136 17.42 -1.36 4.85
N SER A 137 18.52 -0.61 4.71
CA SER A 137 18.94 0.36 5.72
C SER A 137 18.04 1.59 5.68
N VAL A 138 17.58 2.04 6.85
CA VAL A 138 16.77 3.25 7.02
C VAL A 138 17.42 4.16 8.07
N TYR A 139 17.24 5.47 7.91
CA TYR A 139 17.83 6.43 8.85
C TYR A 139 16.77 7.27 9.55
N PHE A 140 16.76 7.21 10.87
CA PHE A 140 15.89 8.02 11.72
C PHE A 140 16.58 9.33 12.07
N THR A 141 16.00 10.45 11.65
CA THR A 141 16.46 11.80 11.98
C THR A 141 15.90 12.26 13.32
N GLY A 142 16.19 13.53 13.70
CA GLY A 142 15.61 14.17 14.88
C GLY A 142 14.12 14.49 14.77
N THR A 143 13.53 14.39 13.57
CA THR A 143 12.09 14.67 13.33
C THR A 143 11.19 13.57 13.87
N MET A 144 9.91 13.88 14.08
CA MET A 144 8.91 12.91 14.51
C MET A 144 8.50 11.99 13.37
N ALA A 145 8.08 12.55 12.23
CA ALA A 145 7.60 11.80 11.08
C ALA A 145 8.74 11.27 10.20
N HIS A 146 8.64 10.02 9.80
CA HIS A 146 9.55 9.34 8.87
C HIS A 146 8.76 8.65 7.77
N SER A 147 9.29 8.69 6.55
CA SER A 147 8.73 8.02 5.38
C SER A 147 9.87 7.35 4.62
N PHE A 148 9.83 6.03 4.56
CA PHE A 148 10.86 5.20 3.93
C PHE A 148 10.33 4.64 2.62
N ALA A 149 10.96 4.99 1.50
CA ALA A 149 10.65 4.38 0.23
C ALA A 149 11.08 2.91 0.24
N ILE A 150 10.23 2.05 -0.30
CA ILE A 150 10.49 0.64 -0.54
C ILE A 150 10.58 0.48 -2.06
N PRO A 151 11.67 -0.07 -2.62
CA PRO A 151 11.73 -0.30 -4.06
C PRO A 151 10.54 -1.17 -4.52
N VAL A 152 9.84 -0.76 -5.58
CA VAL A 152 8.63 -1.45 -6.06
C VAL A 152 8.94 -2.90 -6.43
N SER A 153 10.09 -3.17 -7.08
CA SER A 153 10.51 -4.53 -7.42
C SER A 153 10.67 -5.44 -6.20
N ASP A 154 11.24 -4.89 -5.12
CA ASP A 154 11.48 -5.63 -3.88
C ASP A 154 10.16 -5.86 -3.13
N PHE A 155 9.26 -4.84 -3.16
CA PHE A 155 7.94 -4.95 -2.61
C PHE A 155 7.12 -6.03 -3.34
N LEU A 156 7.05 -5.99 -4.67
CA LEU A 156 6.32 -6.98 -5.47
C LEU A 156 6.85 -8.40 -5.27
N SER A 157 8.16 -8.55 -5.08
CA SER A 157 8.77 -9.84 -4.76
C SER A 157 8.38 -10.37 -3.38
N ALA A 158 8.11 -9.47 -2.43
CA ALA A 158 7.72 -9.80 -1.04
C ALA A 158 6.19 -9.85 -0.83
N SER A 159 5.37 -9.50 -1.84
CA SER A 159 3.92 -9.32 -1.72
C SER A 159 3.10 -10.38 -2.49
N GLN A 160 3.58 -11.63 -2.51
CA GLN A 160 2.89 -12.75 -3.20
C GLN A 160 1.63 -13.26 -2.46
N LEU A 161 1.40 -12.78 -1.25
CA LEU A 161 0.28 -13.15 -0.38
C LEU A 161 -0.55 -11.92 -0.04
N PRO A 162 -1.79 -12.07 0.45
CA PRO A 162 -2.69 -10.94 0.73
C PRO A 162 -2.20 -10.03 1.86
N PHE A 163 -1.20 -10.46 2.63
CA PHE A 163 -0.64 -9.66 3.72
C PHE A 163 0.87 -9.50 3.57
N ILE A 164 1.38 -8.36 4.01
CA ILE A 164 2.80 -8.10 4.14
C ILE A 164 3.15 -7.71 5.58
N SER A 165 4.22 -8.30 6.08
CA SER A 165 4.79 -7.96 7.38
C SER A 165 5.96 -6.99 7.19
N VAL A 166 5.95 -5.92 7.98
CA VAL A 166 7.05 -4.95 8.07
C VAL A 166 7.63 -5.04 9.46
N ALA A 167 8.95 -5.12 9.56
CA ALA A 167 9.64 -5.03 10.84
C ALA A 167 10.73 -3.96 10.81
N ILE A 168 10.94 -3.29 11.94
CA ILE A 168 12.07 -2.38 12.15
C ILE A 168 12.89 -2.89 13.32
N TYR A 169 14.19 -3.01 13.07
CA TYR A 169 15.17 -3.25 14.11
C TYR A 169 16.23 -2.15 14.12
N ARG A 170 16.68 -1.83 15.32
CA ARG A 170 17.77 -0.90 15.53
C ARG A 170 18.59 -1.31 16.77
N SER A 171 19.91 -1.15 16.69
CA SER A 171 20.84 -1.47 17.78
C SER A 171 20.77 -0.50 18.97
N SER A 172 20.09 0.63 18.84
CA SER A 172 19.84 1.56 19.95
C SER A 172 18.32 1.69 20.17
N THR A 173 17.92 2.08 21.36
CA THR A 173 16.51 2.24 21.70
C THR A 173 15.86 3.29 20.81
N LEU A 174 14.79 2.90 20.17
CA LEU A 174 13.92 3.73 19.35
C LEU A 174 12.48 3.37 19.69
N SER A 175 11.68 4.35 20.07
CA SER A 175 10.24 4.15 20.29
C SER A 175 9.46 4.83 19.19
N MET A 176 8.52 4.11 18.62
CA MET A 176 7.63 4.56 17.54
C MET A 176 6.19 4.59 18.05
N MET A 177 5.45 5.61 17.64
CA MET A 177 4.02 5.72 17.94
C MET A 177 3.26 4.64 17.16
N ASN A 178 2.24 4.06 17.79
CA ASN A 178 1.44 2.98 17.19
C ASN A 178 -0.03 3.09 17.61
N GLY A 179 -0.55 4.30 17.68
CA GLY A 179 -1.94 4.52 18.09
C GLY A 179 -2.45 5.91 17.75
N GLY A 180 -3.75 6.06 17.71
CA GLY A 180 -4.43 7.29 17.33
C GLY A 180 -4.07 7.72 15.91
N SER A 181 -3.83 8.99 15.71
CA SER A 181 -3.42 9.56 14.39
C SER A 181 -1.98 9.25 13.97
N TYR A 182 -1.24 8.48 14.78
CA TYR A 182 0.18 8.18 14.56
C TYR A 182 0.43 6.70 14.30
N VAL A 183 -0.60 5.96 13.94
CA VAL A 183 -0.46 4.57 13.49
C VAL A 183 0.40 4.56 12.23
N PRO A 184 1.40 3.66 12.12
CA PRO A 184 2.17 3.51 10.89
C PRO A 184 1.27 3.16 9.71
N THR A 185 1.63 3.61 8.51
CA THR A 185 0.89 3.31 7.28
C THR A 185 1.83 2.80 6.19
N LEU A 186 1.30 1.96 5.30
CA LEU A 186 1.85 1.75 3.97
C LEU A 186 1.09 2.63 2.99
N GLU A 187 1.81 3.48 2.28
CA GLU A 187 1.29 4.33 1.21
C GLU A 187 1.69 3.72 -0.14
N PHE A 188 0.71 3.58 -1.01
CA PHE A 188 0.86 3.12 -2.38
C PHE A 188 0.49 4.26 -3.31
N THR A 189 1.41 4.66 -4.18
CA THR A 189 1.10 5.56 -5.29
C THR A 189 1.05 4.70 -6.57
N TYR A 190 -0.03 4.81 -7.31
CA TYR A 190 -0.21 4.10 -8.56
C TYR A 190 -0.83 5.02 -9.61
N GLU A 191 -0.58 4.74 -10.87
CA GLU A 191 -1.37 5.28 -11.97
C GLU A 191 -2.48 4.29 -12.29
N SER A 192 -3.70 4.79 -12.42
CA SER A 192 -4.76 3.97 -13.04
C SER A 192 -4.40 3.73 -14.50
N GLY A 193 -4.55 2.51 -14.94
CA GLY A 193 -4.45 2.18 -16.37
C GLY A 193 -5.39 3.04 -17.20
N PRO A 194 -5.21 3.08 -18.52
CA PRO A 194 -6.13 3.79 -19.40
C PRO A 194 -7.56 3.27 -19.15
N PRO A 195 -8.56 4.18 -19.12
CA PRO A 195 -9.94 3.76 -18.89
C PRO A 195 -10.32 2.64 -19.85
N CYS A 196 -10.79 1.55 -19.31
CA CYS A 196 -11.35 0.46 -20.09
C CYS A 196 -12.86 0.71 -20.25
N ASP A 197 -13.20 1.67 -21.11
CA ASP A 197 -14.60 1.99 -21.37
C ASP A 197 -15.35 0.71 -21.78
N GLY A 198 -16.35 0.32 -21.00
CA GLY A 198 -17.15 -0.88 -21.27
C GLY A 198 -16.85 -2.07 -20.36
N ASP A 199 -15.78 -2.07 -19.57
CA ASP A 199 -15.55 -2.98 -18.44
C ASP A 199 -16.33 -2.44 -17.23
N LEU A 200 -17.54 -2.91 -17.05
CA LEU A 200 -18.50 -2.39 -16.07
C LEU A 200 -18.41 -3.10 -14.71
N ASN A 201 -17.68 -4.19 -14.67
CA ASN A 201 -17.47 -4.98 -13.45
C ASN A 201 -16.01 -4.92 -12.94
N ASP A 202 -15.14 -4.18 -13.65
CA ASP A 202 -13.73 -3.98 -13.33
C ASP A 202 -12.92 -5.30 -13.25
N ASP A 203 -13.28 -6.32 -14.09
CA ASP A 203 -12.56 -7.59 -14.10
C ASP A 203 -11.40 -7.64 -15.11
N GLY A 204 -11.21 -6.56 -15.88
CA GLY A 204 -10.16 -6.41 -16.87
C GLY A 204 -10.49 -6.96 -18.24
N VAL A 205 -11.73 -7.37 -18.46
CA VAL A 205 -12.20 -7.93 -19.74
C VAL A 205 -13.59 -7.39 -20.08
N VAL A 206 -13.73 -6.72 -21.20
CA VAL A 206 -15.05 -6.36 -21.71
C VAL A 206 -15.67 -7.59 -22.37
N ASP A 207 -16.70 -8.17 -21.76
CA ASP A 207 -17.34 -9.41 -22.23
C ASP A 207 -18.86 -9.45 -22.02
N GLY A 208 -19.41 -10.67 -22.02
CA GLY A 208 -20.86 -10.88 -21.85
C GLY A 208 -21.41 -10.47 -20.48
N SER A 209 -20.54 -10.33 -19.47
CA SER A 209 -20.93 -9.89 -18.12
C SER A 209 -21.27 -8.40 -18.15
N ASP A 210 -20.45 -7.60 -18.84
CA ASP A 210 -20.66 -6.15 -19.00
C ASP A 210 -21.86 -5.87 -19.90
N LEU A 211 -21.97 -6.62 -20.99
CA LEU A 211 -23.14 -6.57 -21.86
C LEU A 211 -24.42 -6.83 -21.08
N ALA A 212 -24.43 -7.79 -20.17
CA ALA A 212 -25.58 -8.10 -19.34
C ALA A 212 -25.96 -6.94 -18.42
N GLN A 213 -25.00 -6.16 -17.93
CA GLN A 213 -25.24 -4.98 -17.10
C GLN A 213 -25.90 -3.86 -17.90
N ILE A 214 -25.40 -3.53 -19.10
CA ILE A 214 -26.08 -2.57 -20.01
C ILE A 214 -27.54 -2.99 -20.27
N LEU A 215 -27.77 -4.26 -20.57
CA LEU A 215 -29.12 -4.77 -20.84
C LEU A 215 -30.05 -4.73 -19.62
N ALA A 216 -29.48 -4.93 -18.40
CA ALA A 216 -30.23 -4.88 -17.15
C ALA A 216 -30.74 -3.45 -16.83
N TYR A 217 -29.97 -2.44 -17.22
CA TYR A 217 -30.31 -1.02 -16.98
C TYR A 217 -30.86 -0.31 -18.22
N TRP A 218 -31.16 -1.03 -19.28
CA TRP A 218 -31.63 -0.47 -20.54
C TRP A 218 -32.85 0.46 -20.38
N GLY A 219 -32.74 1.65 -20.91
CA GLY A 219 -33.79 2.70 -20.85
C GLY A 219 -33.89 3.41 -19.50
N GLN A 220 -32.97 3.17 -18.56
CA GLN A 220 -32.93 3.83 -17.27
C GLN A 220 -31.88 4.95 -17.30
N SER A 221 -32.06 5.96 -16.42
CA SER A 221 -31.06 6.96 -16.15
C SER A 221 -30.15 6.44 -15.05
N ASN A 222 -29.03 5.83 -15.42
CA ASN A 222 -28.05 5.33 -14.47
C ASN A 222 -26.64 5.72 -14.93
N GLU A 223 -26.06 6.67 -14.22
CA GLU A 223 -24.77 7.31 -14.53
C GLU A 223 -23.61 6.32 -14.66
N ALA A 224 -23.65 5.19 -13.94
CA ALA A 224 -22.62 4.15 -14.00
C ALA A 224 -22.63 3.33 -15.31
N TYR A 225 -23.75 3.33 -16.03
CA TYR A 225 -23.94 2.55 -17.26
C TYR A 225 -24.28 3.44 -18.47
N ASP A 226 -24.40 4.75 -18.28
CA ASP A 226 -24.56 5.79 -19.29
C ASP A 226 -23.17 6.23 -19.76
N LEU A 227 -22.58 5.45 -20.65
CA LEU A 227 -21.18 5.59 -21.07
C LEU A 227 -20.96 6.75 -22.04
N ASP A 228 -22.00 7.19 -22.76
CA ASP A 228 -21.93 8.35 -23.65
C ASP A 228 -22.40 9.65 -22.99
N GLY A 229 -22.98 9.58 -21.78
CA GLY A 229 -23.42 10.73 -20.98
C GLY A 229 -24.67 11.42 -21.54
N ASP A 230 -25.50 10.72 -22.30
CA ASP A 230 -26.74 11.29 -22.88
C ASP A 230 -27.92 11.35 -21.89
N GLY A 231 -27.75 10.73 -20.70
CA GLY A 231 -28.74 10.66 -19.61
C GLY A 231 -29.59 9.40 -19.62
N SER A 232 -29.32 8.42 -20.51
CA SER A 232 -30.04 7.16 -20.56
C SER A 232 -29.18 6.00 -21.06
N VAL A 233 -29.29 4.85 -20.44
CA VAL A 233 -28.59 3.63 -20.89
C VAL A 233 -29.29 3.10 -22.15
N GLY A 234 -28.60 3.07 -23.30
CA GLY A 234 -29.17 2.81 -24.58
C GLY A 234 -28.27 2.14 -25.61
N ALA A 235 -28.57 2.38 -26.86
CA ALA A 235 -27.89 1.74 -27.98
C ALA A 235 -26.45 2.20 -28.17
N THR A 236 -26.14 3.44 -27.79
CA THR A 236 -24.77 4.01 -27.88
C THR A 236 -23.87 3.39 -26.82
N ASP A 237 -24.35 3.22 -25.58
CA ASP A 237 -23.63 2.56 -24.50
C ASP A 237 -23.33 1.10 -24.86
N LEU A 238 -24.34 0.40 -25.40
CA LEU A 238 -24.13 -0.95 -25.91
C LEU A 238 -23.06 -1.00 -27.00
N ALA A 239 -23.06 0.00 -27.91
CA ALA A 239 -22.05 0.06 -28.97
C ALA A 239 -20.63 0.32 -28.42
N ILE A 240 -20.49 1.09 -27.32
CA ILE A 240 -19.21 1.29 -26.63
C ILE A 240 -18.70 -0.03 -26.08
N VAL A 241 -19.52 -0.78 -25.32
CA VAL A 241 -19.16 -2.12 -24.81
C VAL A 241 -18.74 -3.07 -25.93
N LEU A 242 -19.55 -3.17 -27.01
CA LEU A 242 -19.23 -4.03 -28.15
C LEU A 242 -17.98 -3.58 -28.93
N GLY A 243 -17.70 -2.27 -28.95
CA GLY A 243 -16.53 -1.71 -29.63
C GLY A 243 -15.21 -1.89 -28.85
N ARG A 244 -15.30 -2.20 -27.56
CA ARG A 244 -14.15 -2.43 -26.65
C ARG A 244 -13.98 -3.90 -26.27
N TRP A 245 -14.71 -4.80 -26.91
CA TRP A 245 -14.74 -6.23 -26.57
C TRP A 245 -13.35 -6.88 -26.52
N GLY A 246 -13.03 -7.53 -25.42
CA GLY A 246 -11.76 -8.20 -25.16
C GLY A 246 -11.05 -7.70 -23.93
N TYR A 247 -9.76 -8.03 -23.80
CA TYR A 247 -8.97 -7.57 -22.66
C TYR A 247 -8.75 -6.07 -22.68
N CYS A 248 -8.83 -5.46 -21.50
CA CYS A 248 -8.47 -4.07 -21.32
C CYS A 248 -7.00 -3.84 -21.68
N PRO A 249 -6.62 -2.68 -22.24
CA PRO A 249 -5.23 -2.38 -22.51
C PRO A 249 -4.42 -2.33 -21.21
N GLU A 250 -3.24 -2.97 -21.23
CA GLU A 250 -2.22 -2.89 -20.17
C GLU A 250 -1.47 -1.56 -20.23
#